data_e924ac4d05bac707e44176fe3e0dfb29
#
_entry.id   e924ac4d05bac707e44176fe3e0dfb29
#
_cell.length_a   1.000
_cell.length_b   1.000
_cell.length_c   1.000
_cell.angle_alpha   90.00
_cell.angle_beta   90.00
_cell.angle_gamma   90.00
#
_symmetry.space_group_name_H-M   'P 1'
#
loop_
_entity.id
_entity.type
_entity.pdbx_description
1 polymer ?
#
loop_
_entity_poly.entity_id
_entity_poly.type
_entity_poly.pdbx_seq_one_letter_code
_entity_poly.pdbx_strand_id
1 'polypeptide(L)'
;MKFISILYGIFLLSVLVIYWNVYLANFRLWILLIASILFYSSLHIRYLPLLLILTFINFRLGLGISNNTSSNKHSQNLHLSEEELHRNRRNLLWIGIVFNLSILLGFKYINHLQNLFFHLFNHSDGSLTKIASPLGISFFTFECIAYLIDVYRGDPAAANFIEFATYKLFFAKLISGPITRYRHLKFQFNTLQFPSIDRMAEGLWLIARGAVKKGIFADNLGIFVDLCFGNLQRAGSTDLWLATFAYGLQLYLDFNGYVDIARGSALLFGLVLPENFNFPYFSTSISDFWRRWHITLGDWLRHYLYFPLGGSRRGLIRTCGNLLIVMLLAGIWHGSAWGFIVWGLFHGIALVVHRLTAVLSDRLTILNLFWQNPLGIICAWLLTQIMVFTSWIWFRLPNLRDSSLVMQHLWGYPADQQFVEKVYAEALNSTQYQIFYLLASITLLMTVSYSFKGRMKLDFSWPMKIVLVPLCFYAVWLLAPQGSLPYIYFDF
;
A
#
# COMPACT_ATOMS: atom_id res chain seq x y z
N MET A 1 -8.40 3.32 -17.66
CA MET A 1 -7.22 4.23 -17.84
C MET A 1 -6.12 3.81 -16.88
N LYS A 2 -4.95 3.35 -17.37
CA LYS A 2 -3.83 2.93 -16.49
C LYS A 2 -2.91 4.12 -16.20
N PHE A 3 -2.33 4.21 -14.99
CA PHE A 3 -1.46 5.33 -14.57
C PHE A 3 -0.19 5.57 -15.41
N ILE A 4 0.32 4.54 -16.12
CA ILE A 4 1.48 4.66 -17.03
C ILE A 4 1.05 4.79 -18.50
N SER A 5 -0.24 4.99 -18.78
CA SER A 5 -0.72 5.12 -20.15
C SER A 5 -0.66 6.57 -20.63
N ILE A 6 -0.46 6.75 -21.93
CA ILE A 6 -0.56 8.09 -22.60
C ILE A 6 -1.91 8.74 -22.29
N LEU A 7 -2.99 7.93 -22.23
CA LEU A 7 -4.33 8.42 -21.86
C LEU A 7 -4.37 9.05 -20.47
N TYR A 8 -3.63 8.50 -19.50
CA TYR A 8 -3.51 9.10 -18.17
C TYR A 8 -2.76 10.43 -18.23
N GLY A 9 -1.68 10.52 -19.02
CA GLY A 9 -0.94 11.76 -19.24
C GLY A 9 -1.82 12.86 -19.84
N ILE A 10 -2.60 12.54 -20.89
CA ILE A 10 -3.55 13.46 -21.51
C ILE A 10 -4.62 13.90 -20.52
N PHE A 11 -5.22 12.93 -19.79
CA PHE A 11 -6.20 13.21 -18.75
C PHE A 11 -5.63 14.16 -17.68
N LEU A 12 -4.45 13.84 -17.13
CA LEU A 12 -3.80 14.65 -16.10
C LEU A 12 -3.54 16.08 -16.58
N LEU A 13 -2.98 16.25 -17.79
CA LEU A 13 -2.72 17.56 -18.38
C LEU A 13 -4.01 18.35 -18.61
N SER A 14 -5.05 17.71 -19.15
CA SER A 14 -6.35 18.36 -19.38
C SER A 14 -6.95 18.87 -18.07
N VAL A 15 -6.95 18.03 -17.02
CA VAL A 15 -7.46 18.42 -15.71
C VAL A 15 -6.61 19.53 -15.09
N LEU A 16 -5.29 19.51 -15.23
CA LEU A 16 -4.39 20.56 -14.73
C LEU A 16 -4.68 21.92 -15.38
N VAL A 17 -4.84 21.93 -16.70
CA VAL A 17 -5.17 23.18 -17.46
C VAL A 17 -6.49 23.75 -16.94
N ILE A 18 -7.55 22.95 -16.85
CA ILE A 18 -8.86 23.41 -16.37
C ILE A 18 -8.75 23.90 -14.92
N TYR A 19 -8.09 23.13 -14.05
CA TYR A 19 -7.97 23.39 -12.62
C TYR A 19 -7.28 24.72 -12.31
N TRP A 20 -6.17 25.02 -12.97
CA TRP A 20 -5.40 26.22 -12.70
C TRP A 20 -5.95 27.48 -13.40
N ASN A 21 -6.81 27.34 -14.43
CA ASN A 21 -7.53 28.47 -15.03
C ASN A 21 -8.73 28.92 -14.19
N VAL A 22 -9.12 28.16 -13.16
CA VAL A 22 -10.22 28.55 -12.27
C VAL A 22 -9.68 29.22 -11.02
N TYR A 23 -10.11 30.45 -10.73
CA TYR A 23 -9.63 31.26 -9.62
C TYR A 23 -10.28 30.87 -8.27
N LEU A 24 -11.54 30.42 -8.26
CA LEU A 24 -12.29 30.14 -7.05
C LEU A 24 -11.96 28.74 -6.50
N ALA A 25 -11.47 28.66 -5.26
CA ALA A 25 -11.07 27.42 -4.60
C ALA A 25 -12.20 26.38 -4.56
N ASN A 26 -13.44 26.78 -4.32
CA ASN A 26 -14.58 25.88 -4.30
C ASN A 26 -14.82 25.18 -5.64
N PHE A 27 -14.64 25.89 -6.76
CA PHE A 27 -14.77 25.28 -8.10
C PHE A 27 -13.60 24.32 -8.41
N ARG A 28 -12.40 24.58 -7.87
CA ARG A 28 -11.27 23.64 -7.98
C ARG A 28 -11.57 22.28 -7.33
N LEU A 29 -12.28 22.26 -6.19
CA LEU A 29 -12.71 21.01 -5.58
C LEU A 29 -13.71 20.24 -6.45
N TRP A 30 -14.64 20.95 -7.11
CA TRP A 30 -15.55 20.33 -8.07
C TRP A 30 -14.81 19.74 -9.26
N ILE A 31 -13.81 20.43 -9.80
CA ILE A 31 -13.00 19.91 -10.91
C ILE A 31 -12.29 18.62 -10.51
N LEU A 32 -11.65 18.61 -9.32
CA LEU A 32 -11.00 17.40 -8.82
C LEU A 32 -12.00 16.26 -8.59
N LEU A 33 -13.19 16.55 -8.07
CA LEU A 33 -14.22 15.55 -7.84
C LEU A 33 -14.73 14.94 -9.15
N ILE A 34 -15.06 15.80 -10.13
CA ILE A 34 -15.54 15.36 -11.45
C ILE A 34 -14.43 14.55 -12.16
N ALA A 35 -13.20 15.03 -12.16
CA ALA A 35 -12.07 14.30 -12.71
C ALA A 35 -11.90 12.91 -12.03
N SER A 36 -12.07 12.84 -10.71
CA SER A 36 -11.99 11.59 -9.97
C SER A 36 -13.11 10.60 -10.33
N ILE A 37 -14.32 11.10 -10.51
CA ILE A 37 -15.47 10.33 -10.99
C ILE A 37 -15.18 9.79 -12.39
N LEU A 38 -14.72 10.62 -13.31
CA LEU A 38 -14.39 10.23 -14.68
C LEU A 38 -13.25 9.19 -14.71
N PHE A 39 -12.21 9.40 -13.90
CA PHE A 39 -11.11 8.46 -13.78
C PHE A 39 -11.56 7.10 -13.27
N TYR A 40 -12.32 7.04 -12.17
CA TYR A 40 -12.81 5.78 -11.61
C TYR A 40 -13.79 5.09 -12.56
N SER A 41 -14.67 5.85 -13.22
CA SER A 41 -15.60 5.33 -14.22
C SER A 41 -14.90 4.64 -15.39
N SER A 42 -13.74 5.17 -15.81
CA SER A 42 -12.92 4.55 -16.87
C SER A 42 -12.31 3.21 -16.50
N LEU A 43 -12.25 2.91 -15.20
CA LEU A 43 -11.71 1.64 -14.67
C LEU A 43 -12.83 0.67 -14.27
N HIS A 44 -13.79 1.14 -13.45
CA HIS A 44 -14.81 0.31 -12.83
C HIS A 44 -16.15 1.09 -12.61
N ILE A 45 -16.81 1.47 -13.68
CA ILE A 45 -18.06 2.25 -13.62
C ILE A 45 -19.17 1.58 -12.77
N ARG A 46 -19.23 0.24 -12.78
CA ARG A 46 -20.22 -0.55 -12.03
C ARG A 46 -20.22 -0.25 -10.52
N TYR A 47 -19.07 0.04 -9.95
CA TYR A 47 -18.92 0.26 -8.51
C TYR A 47 -18.89 1.74 -8.09
N LEU A 48 -18.98 2.66 -9.05
CA LEU A 48 -19.03 4.09 -8.75
C LEU A 48 -20.22 4.48 -7.86
N PRO A 49 -21.47 4.02 -8.13
CA PRO A 49 -22.60 4.33 -7.26
C PRO A 49 -22.37 3.88 -5.81
N LEU A 50 -21.78 2.69 -5.61
CA LEU A 50 -21.45 2.18 -4.30
C LEU A 50 -20.48 3.13 -3.55
N LEU A 51 -19.38 3.55 -4.19
CA LEU A 51 -18.43 4.46 -3.56
C LEU A 51 -19.03 5.81 -3.22
N LEU A 52 -19.93 6.35 -4.06
CA LEU A 52 -20.65 7.59 -3.79
C LEU A 52 -21.59 7.44 -2.58
N ILE A 53 -22.34 6.34 -2.50
CA ILE A 53 -23.22 6.03 -1.37
C ILE A 53 -22.41 5.88 -0.09
N LEU A 54 -21.29 5.12 -0.12
CA LEU A 54 -20.40 4.95 1.03
C LEU A 54 -19.81 6.28 1.47
N THR A 55 -19.41 7.14 0.52
CA THR A 55 -18.92 8.49 0.81
C THR A 55 -19.99 9.30 1.53
N PHE A 56 -21.23 9.29 1.03
CA PHE A 56 -22.33 10.04 1.63
C PHE A 56 -22.66 9.54 3.05
N ILE A 57 -22.75 8.23 3.25
CA ILE A 57 -23.04 7.64 4.56
C ILE A 57 -21.96 8.02 5.57
N ASN A 58 -20.68 7.90 5.23
CA ASN A 58 -19.59 8.26 6.14
C ASN A 58 -19.53 9.76 6.44
N PHE A 59 -19.85 10.61 5.46
CA PHE A 59 -20.03 12.05 5.69
C PHE A 59 -21.13 12.34 6.71
N ARG A 60 -22.32 11.74 6.56
CA ARG A 60 -23.46 11.91 7.47
C ARG A 60 -23.16 11.39 8.89
N LEU A 61 -22.50 10.23 9.00
CA LEU A 61 -22.06 9.68 10.28
C LEU A 61 -21.05 10.60 10.97
N GLY A 62 -20.08 11.16 10.23
CA GLY A 62 -19.13 12.12 10.76
C GLY A 62 -19.81 13.38 11.32
N LEU A 63 -20.77 13.93 10.58
CA LEU A 63 -21.58 15.05 11.07
C LEU A 63 -22.38 14.70 12.33
N GLY A 64 -23.01 13.52 12.36
CA GLY A 64 -23.76 13.03 13.52
C GLY A 64 -22.87 12.89 14.76
N ILE A 65 -21.65 12.37 14.61
CA ILE A 65 -20.67 12.27 15.70
C ILE A 65 -20.25 13.67 16.18
N SER A 66 -20.02 14.62 15.28
CA SER A 66 -19.59 15.98 15.58
C SER A 66 -20.71 16.81 16.26
N ASN A 67 -21.94 16.74 15.75
CA ASN A 67 -23.06 17.53 16.25
C ASN A 67 -23.47 17.15 17.68
N ASN A 68 -23.18 15.94 18.12
CA ASN A 68 -23.42 15.45 19.47
C ASN A 68 -22.28 15.84 20.46
N THR A 69 -21.45 16.83 20.14
CA THR A 69 -20.47 17.35 21.09
C THR A 69 -21.09 18.41 22.00
N SER A 70 -20.74 18.41 23.28
CA SER A 70 -21.23 19.38 24.29
C SER A 70 -20.90 20.85 23.95
N SER A 71 -19.94 21.09 23.06
CA SER A 71 -19.59 22.43 22.56
C SER A 71 -20.70 23.08 21.70
N ASN A 72 -21.61 22.29 21.14
CA ASN A 72 -22.72 22.80 20.30
C ASN A 72 -23.99 23.12 21.12
N LYS A 73 -23.89 23.34 22.43
CA LYS A 73 -25.03 23.69 23.32
C LYS A 73 -25.80 24.96 22.93
N HIS A 74 -25.33 25.75 21.96
CA HIS A 74 -26.06 26.95 21.49
C HIS A 74 -27.06 26.67 20.37
N SER A 75 -27.21 25.45 19.92
CA SER A 75 -28.18 25.03 18.90
C SER A 75 -29.30 24.20 19.53
N GLN A 76 -30.14 24.88 20.28
CA GLN A 76 -31.57 24.69 20.52
C GLN A 76 -32.20 23.28 20.49
N ASN A 77 -32.95 22.97 21.57
CA ASN A 77 -34.12 22.09 21.63
C ASN A 77 -33.93 20.58 21.85
N LEU A 78 -32.79 20.09 22.24
CA LEU A 78 -32.68 18.69 22.72
C LEU A 78 -32.19 18.70 24.18
N HIS A 79 -33.12 18.44 25.15
CA HIS A 79 -32.82 18.19 26.56
C HIS A 79 -32.09 16.85 26.79
N LEU A 80 -31.08 16.50 25.96
CA LEU A 80 -30.29 15.31 26.18
C LEU A 80 -29.23 15.59 27.24
N SER A 81 -29.07 14.65 28.18
CA SER A 81 -27.99 14.68 29.15
C SER A 81 -26.64 14.52 28.47
N GLU A 82 -25.55 14.96 29.11
CA GLU A 82 -24.19 14.78 28.59
C GLU A 82 -23.86 13.29 28.38
N GLU A 83 -24.37 12.42 29.22
CA GLU A 83 -24.21 10.97 29.10
C GLU A 83 -24.91 10.41 27.86
N GLU A 84 -26.09 10.89 27.52
CA GLU A 84 -26.82 10.50 26.31
C GLU A 84 -26.11 10.98 25.05
N LEU A 85 -25.56 12.19 25.04
CA LEU A 85 -24.75 12.70 23.93
C LEU A 85 -23.50 11.83 23.72
N HIS A 86 -22.78 11.50 24.79
CA HIS A 86 -21.62 10.61 24.71
C HIS A 86 -22.00 9.22 24.25
N ARG A 87 -23.12 8.66 24.71
CA ARG A 87 -23.62 7.36 24.29
C ARG A 87 -23.99 7.37 22.81
N ASN A 88 -24.68 8.40 22.32
CA ASN A 88 -25.07 8.54 20.93
C ASN A 88 -23.84 8.67 20.01
N ARG A 89 -22.85 9.48 20.37
CA ARG A 89 -21.57 9.58 19.64
C ARG A 89 -20.88 8.22 19.52
N ARG A 90 -20.79 7.49 20.63
CA ARG A 90 -20.17 6.16 20.66
C ARG A 90 -20.93 5.16 19.80
N ASN A 91 -22.26 5.17 19.85
CA ASN A 91 -23.09 4.28 19.05
C ASN A 91 -22.94 4.58 17.56
N LEU A 92 -22.97 5.86 17.14
CA LEU A 92 -22.73 6.25 15.75
C LEU A 92 -21.34 5.83 15.26
N LEU A 93 -20.31 5.96 16.10
CA LEU A 93 -18.98 5.48 15.78
C LEU A 93 -18.96 3.97 15.53
N TRP A 94 -19.55 3.17 16.45
CA TRP A 94 -19.58 1.72 16.28
C TRP A 94 -20.40 1.28 15.06
N ILE A 95 -21.54 1.91 14.83
CA ILE A 95 -22.33 1.69 13.59
C ILE A 95 -21.46 1.94 12.35
N GLY A 96 -20.75 3.06 12.33
CA GLY A 96 -19.86 3.39 11.20
C GLY A 96 -18.71 2.41 11.03
N ILE A 97 -18.05 1.98 12.11
CA ILE A 97 -16.96 0.99 12.04
C ILE A 97 -17.50 -0.35 11.55
N VAL A 98 -18.57 -0.87 12.17
CA VAL A 98 -19.16 -2.16 11.78
C VAL A 98 -19.65 -2.12 10.33
N PHE A 99 -20.32 -1.05 9.92
CA PHE A 99 -20.78 -0.87 8.55
C PHE A 99 -19.61 -0.93 7.54
N ASN A 100 -18.54 -0.14 7.76
CA ASN A 100 -17.39 -0.13 6.86
C ASN A 100 -16.66 -1.49 6.84
N LEU A 101 -16.50 -2.14 8.00
CA LEU A 101 -15.89 -3.47 8.07
C LEU A 101 -16.76 -4.54 7.38
N SER A 102 -18.08 -4.49 7.53
CA SER A 102 -18.99 -5.43 6.86
C SER A 102 -18.91 -5.33 5.34
N ILE A 103 -18.83 -4.11 4.80
CA ILE A 103 -18.64 -3.89 3.36
C ILE A 103 -17.27 -4.46 2.91
N LEU A 104 -16.20 -4.16 3.63
CA LEU A 104 -14.87 -4.64 3.30
C LEU A 104 -14.80 -6.17 3.31
N LEU A 105 -15.24 -6.79 4.41
CA LEU A 105 -15.24 -8.24 4.58
C LEU A 105 -16.18 -8.91 3.58
N GLY A 106 -17.35 -8.31 3.33
CA GLY A 106 -18.30 -8.78 2.34
C GLY A 106 -17.64 -8.94 0.98
N PHE A 107 -17.03 -7.88 0.43
CA PHE A 107 -16.39 -7.95 -0.89
C PHE A 107 -15.15 -8.85 -0.92
N LYS A 108 -14.34 -8.87 0.13
CA LYS A 108 -13.13 -9.70 0.18
C LYS A 108 -13.42 -11.20 0.33
N TYR A 109 -14.45 -11.56 1.09
CA TYR A 109 -14.70 -12.94 1.48
C TYR A 109 -15.92 -13.56 0.82
N ILE A 110 -16.73 -12.78 0.05
CA ILE A 110 -17.97 -13.25 -0.58
C ILE A 110 -17.75 -14.49 -1.43
N ASN A 111 -16.71 -14.49 -2.27
CA ASN A 111 -16.42 -15.64 -3.14
C ASN A 111 -16.02 -16.89 -2.33
N HIS A 112 -15.32 -16.70 -1.22
CA HIS A 112 -14.94 -17.79 -0.31
C HIS A 112 -16.17 -18.33 0.43
N LEU A 113 -17.02 -17.45 0.94
CA LEU A 113 -18.28 -17.82 1.60
C LEU A 113 -19.25 -18.53 0.66
N GLN A 114 -19.34 -18.07 -0.59
CA GLN A 114 -20.12 -18.75 -1.62
C GLN A 114 -19.61 -20.18 -1.84
N ASN A 115 -18.32 -20.36 -2.04
CA ASN A 115 -17.74 -21.70 -2.21
C ASN A 115 -18.00 -22.60 -1.00
N LEU A 116 -17.84 -22.08 0.22
CA LEU A 116 -18.12 -22.80 1.44
C LEU A 116 -19.60 -23.23 1.52
N PHE A 117 -20.52 -22.32 1.21
CA PHE A 117 -21.96 -22.58 1.19
C PHE A 117 -22.30 -23.71 0.22
N PHE A 118 -21.78 -23.67 -1.02
CA PHE A 118 -22.03 -24.72 -2.01
C PHE A 118 -21.46 -26.07 -1.62
N HIS A 119 -20.28 -26.11 -1.00
CA HIS A 119 -19.73 -27.36 -0.47
C HIS A 119 -20.58 -27.96 0.66
N LEU A 120 -21.16 -27.12 1.53
CA LEU A 120 -22.00 -27.58 2.64
C LEU A 120 -23.37 -28.10 2.19
N PHE A 121 -23.91 -27.55 1.09
CA PHE A 121 -25.26 -27.90 0.61
C PHE A 121 -25.27 -28.81 -0.62
N ASN A 122 -24.13 -29.43 -1.00
CA ASN A 122 -23.99 -30.37 -2.10
C ASN A 122 -24.56 -29.91 -3.46
N HIS A 123 -24.54 -28.62 -3.71
CA HIS A 123 -24.91 -28.07 -5.03
C HIS A 123 -23.71 -28.16 -5.99
N SER A 124 -23.64 -29.24 -6.79
CA SER A 124 -22.48 -29.56 -7.62
C SER A 124 -22.36 -28.76 -8.94
N ASP A 125 -23.36 -28.00 -9.38
CA ASP A 125 -23.41 -27.47 -10.75
C ASP A 125 -23.65 -25.96 -10.88
N GLY A 126 -23.34 -25.17 -9.88
CA GLY A 126 -23.41 -23.71 -10.01
C GLY A 126 -22.07 -23.12 -10.43
N SER A 127 -21.88 -22.84 -11.72
CA SER A 127 -20.83 -21.92 -12.19
C SER A 127 -21.06 -20.54 -11.55
N LEU A 128 -20.51 -20.35 -10.34
CA LEU A 128 -20.60 -19.07 -9.64
C LEU A 128 -19.81 -18.02 -10.37
N THR A 129 -20.49 -16.98 -10.82
CA THR A 129 -19.80 -15.78 -11.29
C THR A 129 -19.03 -15.16 -10.15
N LYS A 130 -17.69 -15.16 -10.25
CA LYS A 130 -16.82 -14.48 -9.27
C LYS A 130 -17.21 -13.01 -9.17
N ILE A 131 -17.58 -12.57 -7.99
CA ILE A 131 -17.86 -11.16 -7.72
C ILE A 131 -16.51 -10.46 -7.58
N ALA A 132 -16.20 -9.57 -8.54
CA ALA A 132 -14.99 -8.75 -8.46
C ALA A 132 -15.16 -7.70 -7.35
N SER A 133 -14.12 -7.49 -6.56
CA SER A 133 -14.10 -6.41 -5.56
C SER A 133 -13.98 -5.04 -6.23
N PRO A 134 -14.63 -3.99 -5.67
CA PRO A 134 -14.38 -2.62 -6.11
C PRO A 134 -12.91 -2.24 -5.95
N LEU A 135 -12.29 -1.67 -6.99
CA LEU A 135 -10.92 -1.18 -6.89
C LEU A 135 -10.78 -0.16 -5.77
N GLY A 136 -9.78 -0.34 -4.92
CA GLY A 136 -9.47 0.57 -3.83
C GLY A 136 -10.36 0.47 -2.61
N ILE A 137 -11.32 -0.48 -2.53
CA ILE A 137 -12.27 -0.60 -1.40
C ILE A 137 -11.56 -0.71 -0.05
N SER A 138 -10.42 -1.39 0.02
CA SER A 138 -9.63 -1.57 1.23
C SER A 138 -9.09 -0.25 1.76
N PHE A 139 -8.43 0.53 0.92
CA PHE A 139 -7.89 1.86 1.27
C PHE A 139 -9.00 2.85 1.56
N PHE A 140 -10.06 2.81 0.75
CA PHE A 140 -11.26 3.62 0.97
C PHE A 140 -11.86 3.37 2.36
N THR A 141 -12.06 2.12 2.74
CA THR A 141 -12.64 1.74 4.04
C THR A 141 -11.75 2.17 5.21
N PHE A 142 -10.43 1.97 5.11
CA PHE A 142 -9.50 2.41 6.15
C PHE A 142 -9.52 3.92 6.39
N GLU A 143 -9.60 4.71 5.34
CA GLU A 143 -9.74 6.16 5.48
C GLU A 143 -11.10 6.57 6.06
N CYS A 144 -12.19 5.87 5.74
CA CYS A 144 -13.50 6.11 6.35
C CYS A 144 -13.48 5.83 7.86
N ILE A 145 -12.94 4.68 8.27
CA ILE A 145 -12.80 4.32 9.69
C ILE A 145 -11.92 5.34 10.42
N ALA A 146 -10.77 5.71 9.83
CA ALA A 146 -9.89 6.72 10.38
C ALA A 146 -10.61 8.06 10.58
N TYR A 147 -11.36 8.52 9.58
CA TYR A 147 -12.14 9.75 9.66
C TYR A 147 -13.15 9.73 10.81
N LEU A 148 -13.95 8.67 10.93
CA LEU A 148 -14.97 8.56 12.00
C LEU A 148 -14.32 8.52 13.39
N ILE A 149 -13.22 7.80 13.57
CA ILE A 149 -12.48 7.74 14.83
C ILE A 149 -11.85 9.10 15.16
N ASP A 150 -11.25 9.78 14.17
CA ASP A 150 -10.62 11.08 14.39
C ASP A 150 -11.67 12.14 14.76
N VAL A 151 -12.84 12.16 14.11
CA VAL A 151 -13.97 13.02 14.50
C VAL A 151 -14.48 12.69 15.92
N TYR A 152 -14.60 11.41 16.26
CA TYR A 152 -14.97 11.01 17.62
C TYR A 152 -13.96 11.49 18.68
N ARG A 153 -12.66 11.52 18.33
CA ARG A 153 -11.56 12.01 19.18
C ARG A 153 -11.49 13.54 19.27
N GLY A 154 -12.28 14.25 18.49
CA GLY A 154 -12.38 15.71 18.55
C GLY A 154 -11.85 16.46 17.33
N ASP A 155 -11.36 15.76 16.30
CA ASP A 155 -11.03 16.42 15.02
C ASP A 155 -12.34 16.98 14.38
N PRO A 156 -12.28 18.13 13.70
CA PRO A 156 -13.47 18.71 13.08
C PRO A 156 -13.97 17.84 11.93
N ALA A 157 -15.27 17.60 11.90
CA ALA A 157 -15.94 16.93 10.78
C ALA A 157 -15.82 17.76 9.49
N ALA A 158 -16.07 17.12 8.36
CA ALA A 158 -16.11 17.78 7.07
C ALA A 158 -17.23 18.82 7.03
N ALA A 159 -16.92 20.04 6.58
CA ALA A 159 -17.87 21.15 6.56
C ALA A 159 -18.97 20.93 5.52
N ASN A 160 -18.62 20.38 4.37
CA ASN A 160 -19.56 20.11 3.28
C ASN A 160 -19.22 18.80 2.57
N PHE A 161 -20.22 18.27 1.85
CA PHE A 161 -20.11 16.98 1.15
C PHE A 161 -19.07 17.00 0.03
N ILE A 162 -18.91 18.10 -0.69
CA ILE A 162 -17.98 18.19 -1.84
C ILE A 162 -16.54 18.09 -1.37
N GLU A 163 -16.20 18.78 -0.28
CA GLU A 163 -14.87 18.69 0.34
C GLU A 163 -14.56 17.25 0.77
N PHE A 164 -15.51 16.60 1.45
CA PHE A 164 -15.35 15.22 1.88
C PHE A 164 -15.29 14.23 0.71
N ALA A 165 -16.14 14.40 -0.29
CA ALA A 165 -16.13 13.56 -1.49
C ALA A 165 -14.84 13.73 -2.30
N THR A 166 -14.33 14.96 -2.44
CA THR A 166 -13.04 15.22 -3.08
C THR A 166 -11.91 14.54 -2.31
N TYR A 167 -11.89 14.65 -0.98
CA TYR A 167 -10.92 13.94 -0.15
C TYR A 167 -10.99 12.43 -0.37
N LYS A 168 -12.18 11.84 -0.39
CA LYS A 168 -12.36 10.39 -0.48
C LYS A 168 -12.05 9.83 -1.86
N LEU A 169 -12.53 10.53 -2.89
CA LEU A 169 -12.51 10.03 -4.27
C LEU A 169 -11.33 10.54 -5.07
N PHE A 170 -10.43 11.36 -4.51
CA PHE A 170 -9.31 11.95 -5.23
C PHE A 170 -8.54 10.92 -6.06
N PHE A 171 -8.62 11.04 -7.39
CA PHE A 171 -8.16 10.03 -8.35
C PHE A 171 -6.71 9.61 -8.16
N ALA A 172 -5.82 10.54 -7.76
CA ALA A 172 -4.41 10.23 -7.58
C ALA A 172 -4.14 9.22 -6.46
N LYS A 173 -5.00 9.16 -5.42
CA LYS A 173 -4.81 8.26 -4.27
C LYS A 173 -5.87 7.17 -4.11
N LEU A 174 -7.00 7.28 -4.81
CA LEU A 174 -8.21 6.49 -4.54
C LEU A 174 -7.99 4.98 -4.53
N ILE A 175 -7.19 4.43 -5.44
CA ILE A 175 -7.08 2.98 -5.63
C ILE A 175 -6.16 2.35 -4.58
N SER A 176 -4.87 2.73 -4.58
CA SER A 176 -3.85 2.19 -3.67
C SER A 176 -2.84 3.27 -3.24
N GLY A 177 -3.27 4.54 -3.29
CA GLY A 177 -2.43 5.67 -2.87
C GLY A 177 -2.17 5.67 -1.37
N PRO A 178 -1.30 6.57 -0.90
CA PRO A 178 -1.02 6.68 0.52
C PRO A 178 -2.28 6.95 1.33
N ILE A 179 -2.52 6.14 2.39
CA ILE A 179 -3.65 6.34 3.30
C ILE A 179 -3.49 7.71 3.97
N THR A 180 -4.40 8.61 3.68
CA THR A 180 -4.28 10.01 4.07
C THR A 180 -5.41 10.38 5.02
N ARG A 181 -5.09 11.01 6.17
CA ARG A 181 -6.12 11.49 7.10
C ARG A 181 -6.82 12.72 6.54
N TYR A 182 -8.13 12.83 6.79
CA TYR A 182 -8.95 13.95 6.33
C TYR A 182 -8.37 15.31 6.72
N ARG A 183 -7.96 15.49 7.97
CA ARG A 183 -7.41 16.76 8.47
C ARG A 183 -6.20 17.26 7.67
N HIS A 184 -5.35 16.36 7.16
CA HIS A 184 -4.15 16.74 6.40
C HIS A 184 -4.50 17.32 5.03
N LEU A 185 -5.49 16.77 4.32
CA LEU A 185 -5.93 17.30 3.03
C LEU A 185 -6.86 18.50 3.20
N LYS A 186 -7.74 18.52 4.23
CA LYS A 186 -8.59 19.66 4.53
C LYS A 186 -7.79 20.96 4.69
N PHE A 187 -6.70 20.92 5.47
CA PHE A 187 -5.84 22.08 5.64
C PHE A 187 -5.29 22.58 4.31
N GLN A 188 -4.87 21.66 3.42
CA GLN A 188 -4.32 22.00 2.11
C GLN A 188 -5.39 22.54 1.15
N PHE A 189 -6.62 22.05 1.18
CA PHE A 189 -7.72 22.55 0.35
C PHE A 189 -7.98 24.04 0.55
N ASN A 190 -7.79 24.54 1.77
CA ASN A 190 -7.99 25.95 2.11
C ASN A 190 -6.79 26.84 1.74
N THR A 191 -5.63 26.27 1.49
CA THR A 191 -4.37 26.98 1.21
C THR A 191 -3.82 26.73 -0.20
N LEU A 192 -4.69 26.25 -1.12
CA LEU A 192 -4.28 25.89 -2.48
C LEU A 192 -3.71 27.10 -3.25
N GLN A 193 -2.42 27.02 -3.54
CA GLN A 193 -1.70 27.98 -4.36
C GLN A 193 -1.05 27.27 -5.55
N PHE A 194 -0.83 28.01 -6.62
CA PHE A 194 -0.09 27.50 -7.77
C PHE A 194 1.31 27.03 -7.29
N PRO A 195 1.72 25.80 -7.61
CA PRO A 195 2.98 25.27 -7.12
C PRO A 195 4.18 26.04 -7.74
N SER A 196 5.23 26.22 -6.93
CA SER A 196 6.50 26.75 -7.42
C SER A 196 7.11 25.85 -8.51
N ILE A 197 8.02 26.41 -9.32
CA ILE A 197 8.75 25.66 -10.35
C ILE A 197 9.42 24.41 -9.76
N ASP A 198 10.03 24.52 -8.57
CA ASP A 198 10.63 23.38 -7.87
C ASP A 198 9.61 22.28 -7.57
N ARG A 199 8.41 22.65 -7.10
CA ARG A 199 7.33 21.70 -6.80
C ARG A 199 6.76 21.07 -8.07
N MET A 200 6.63 21.83 -9.15
CA MET A 200 6.19 21.29 -10.45
C MET A 200 7.22 20.30 -11.00
N ALA A 201 8.51 20.68 -10.99
CA ALA A 201 9.59 19.80 -11.42
C ALA A 201 9.68 18.54 -10.57
N GLU A 202 9.50 18.63 -9.23
CA GLU A 202 9.42 17.48 -8.35
C GLU A 202 8.20 16.60 -8.66
N GLY A 203 7.03 17.18 -8.92
CA GLY A 203 5.82 16.45 -9.32
C GLY A 203 6.04 15.64 -10.59
N LEU A 204 6.59 16.25 -11.64
CA LEU A 204 6.92 15.58 -12.90
C LEU A 204 8.00 14.52 -12.73
N TRP A 205 9.03 14.81 -11.93
CA TRP A 205 10.09 13.86 -11.60
C TRP A 205 9.59 12.64 -10.86
N LEU A 206 8.69 12.82 -9.91
CA LEU A 206 8.04 11.70 -9.20
C LEU A 206 7.25 10.82 -10.17
N ILE A 207 6.48 11.40 -11.09
CA ILE A 207 5.73 10.65 -12.11
C ILE A 207 6.69 9.86 -13.01
N ALA A 208 7.73 10.51 -13.54
CA ALA A 208 8.70 9.88 -14.43
C ALA A 208 9.48 8.76 -13.72
N ARG A 209 9.95 9.01 -12.50
CA ARG A 209 10.63 8.00 -11.67
C ARG A 209 9.71 6.82 -11.33
N GLY A 210 8.44 7.10 -11.03
CA GLY A 210 7.43 6.07 -10.79
C GLY A 210 7.18 5.21 -12.03
N ALA A 211 7.10 5.82 -13.21
CA ALA A 211 6.96 5.12 -14.48
C ALA A 211 8.16 4.20 -14.77
N VAL A 212 9.39 4.66 -14.51
CA VAL A 212 10.61 3.84 -14.63
C VAL A 212 10.57 2.63 -13.69
N LYS A 213 10.23 2.85 -12.41
CA LYS A 213 10.14 1.76 -11.42
C LYS A 213 9.13 0.70 -11.83
N LYS A 214 7.95 1.12 -12.26
CA LYS A 214 6.88 0.20 -12.67
C LYS A 214 7.15 -0.39 -14.04
N GLY A 215 7.30 0.45 -15.07
CA GLY A 215 7.34 0.01 -16.46
C GLY A 215 8.63 -0.73 -16.83
N ILE A 216 9.80 -0.29 -16.34
CA ILE A 216 11.06 -0.91 -16.70
C ILE A 216 11.41 -2.03 -15.72
N PHE A 217 11.40 -1.76 -14.41
CA PHE A 217 11.91 -2.74 -13.47
C PHE A 217 10.84 -3.74 -13.02
N ALA A 218 9.71 -3.28 -12.47
CA ALA A 218 8.74 -4.18 -11.86
C ALA A 218 8.06 -5.10 -12.89
N ASP A 219 7.70 -4.58 -14.06
CA ASP A 219 7.00 -5.38 -15.08
C ASP A 219 7.92 -6.44 -15.71
N ASN A 220 9.20 -6.11 -15.99
CA ASN A 220 10.15 -7.11 -16.48
C ASN A 220 10.49 -8.17 -15.42
N LEU A 221 10.66 -7.77 -14.14
CA LEU A 221 10.83 -8.73 -13.06
C LEU A 221 9.60 -9.63 -12.90
N GLY A 222 8.40 -9.07 -13.09
CA GLY A 222 7.15 -9.80 -13.03
C GLY A 222 7.05 -10.94 -14.02
N ILE A 223 7.53 -10.76 -15.25
CA ILE A 223 7.55 -11.80 -16.26
C ILE A 223 8.40 -13.00 -15.79
N PHE A 224 9.60 -12.75 -15.28
CA PHE A 224 10.46 -13.81 -14.73
C PHE A 224 9.81 -14.52 -13.52
N VAL A 225 9.26 -13.74 -12.60
CA VAL A 225 8.57 -14.25 -11.39
C VAL A 225 7.39 -15.15 -11.76
N ASP A 226 6.56 -14.72 -12.72
CA ASP A 226 5.39 -15.46 -13.16
C ASP A 226 5.79 -16.77 -13.88
N LEU A 227 6.83 -16.76 -14.67
CA LEU A 227 7.37 -17.97 -15.34
C LEU A 227 7.91 -18.98 -14.32
N CYS A 228 8.67 -18.53 -13.32
CA CYS A 228 9.22 -19.43 -12.29
C CYS A 228 8.15 -19.98 -11.38
N PHE A 229 7.31 -19.12 -10.80
CA PHE A 229 6.26 -19.57 -9.88
C PHE A 229 5.07 -20.23 -10.57
N GLY A 230 4.93 -20.08 -11.87
CA GLY A 230 4.00 -20.86 -12.70
C GLY A 230 4.46 -22.31 -12.95
N ASN A 231 5.75 -22.63 -12.69
CA ASN A 231 6.37 -23.92 -12.98
C ASN A 231 7.09 -24.53 -11.75
N LEU A 232 6.48 -24.46 -10.57
CA LEU A 232 7.07 -24.83 -9.28
C LEU A 232 7.67 -26.24 -9.22
N GLN A 233 7.09 -27.21 -9.95
CA GLN A 233 7.53 -28.59 -9.94
C GLN A 233 8.81 -28.83 -10.74
N ARG A 234 9.18 -27.89 -11.61
CA ARG A 234 10.31 -28.02 -12.54
C ARG A 234 11.45 -27.05 -12.23
N ALA A 235 11.14 -25.96 -11.53
CA ALA A 235 12.12 -24.95 -11.12
C ALA A 235 13.05 -25.51 -10.05
N GLY A 236 14.36 -25.32 -10.21
CA GLY A 236 15.35 -25.73 -9.23
C GLY A 236 15.52 -24.72 -8.09
N SER A 237 16.31 -25.11 -7.07
CA SER A 237 16.55 -24.28 -5.88
C SER A 237 17.07 -22.88 -6.23
N THR A 238 18.02 -22.79 -7.17
CA THR A 238 18.57 -21.50 -7.59
C THR A 238 17.51 -20.61 -8.25
N ASP A 239 16.65 -21.21 -9.10
CA ASP A 239 15.59 -20.48 -9.78
C ASP A 239 14.56 -19.92 -8.80
N LEU A 240 14.19 -20.73 -7.80
CA LEU A 240 13.23 -20.34 -6.75
C LEU A 240 13.79 -19.24 -5.83
N TRP A 241 15.09 -19.27 -5.51
CA TRP A 241 15.74 -18.18 -4.78
C TRP A 241 15.80 -16.90 -5.61
N LEU A 242 16.20 -17.00 -6.89
CA LEU A 242 16.21 -15.86 -7.80
C LEU A 242 14.81 -15.27 -7.97
N ALA A 243 13.78 -16.12 -8.15
CA ALA A 243 12.39 -15.69 -8.28
C ALA A 243 11.86 -15.06 -6.98
N THR A 244 12.21 -15.60 -5.80
CA THR A 244 11.83 -15.02 -4.49
C THR A 244 12.46 -13.64 -4.31
N PHE A 245 13.72 -13.49 -4.65
CA PHE A 245 14.41 -12.21 -4.58
C PHE A 245 13.85 -11.21 -5.62
N ALA A 246 13.64 -11.67 -6.85
CA ALA A 246 13.02 -10.87 -7.91
C ALA A 246 11.62 -10.39 -7.52
N TYR A 247 10.81 -11.25 -6.91
CA TYR A 247 9.48 -10.87 -6.43
C TYR A 247 9.51 -9.79 -5.35
N GLY A 248 10.41 -9.90 -4.39
CA GLY A 248 10.57 -8.87 -3.37
C GLY A 248 10.93 -7.50 -3.99
N LEU A 249 11.84 -7.47 -4.98
CA LEU A 249 12.16 -6.25 -5.72
C LEU A 249 10.99 -5.77 -6.57
N GLN A 250 10.31 -6.68 -7.28
CA GLN A 250 9.11 -6.38 -8.06
C GLN A 250 8.04 -5.72 -7.19
N LEU A 251 7.67 -6.34 -6.06
CA LEU A 251 6.65 -5.85 -5.15
C LEU A 251 6.95 -4.42 -4.64
N TYR A 252 8.22 -4.18 -4.28
CA TYR A 252 8.67 -2.87 -3.85
C TYR A 252 8.60 -1.82 -4.96
N LEU A 253 9.16 -2.15 -6.14
CA LEU A 253 9.27 -1.22 -7.25
C LEU A 253 7.91 -0.94 -7.89
N ASP A 254 7.03 -1.93 -7.96
CA ASP A 254 5.65 -1.82 -8.43
C ASP A 254 4.87 -0.85 -7.56
N PHE A 255 4.81 -1.11 -6.25
CA PHE A 255 4.01 -0.30 -5.35
C PHE A 255 4.63 1.07 -5.08
N ASN A 256 5.95 1.17 -4.91
CA ASN A 256 6.62 2.46 -4.78
C ASN A 256 6.52 3.30 -6.07
N GLY A 257 6.55 2.66 -7.24
CA GLY A 257 6.31 3.31 -8.52
C GLY A 257 4.92 3.93 -8.60
N TYR A 258 3.90 3.17 -8.22
CA TYR A 258 2.53 3.68 -8.11
C TYR A 258 2.42 4.88 -7.15
N VAL A 259 2.98 4.76 -5.95
CA VAL A 259 2.96 5.83 -4.93
C VAL A 259 3.67 7.09 -5.43
N ASP A 260 4.80 6.95 -6.13
CA ASP A 260 5.49 8.10 -6.72
C ASP A 260 4.62 8.82 -7.77
N ILE A 261 3.93 8.08 -8.64
CA ILE A 261 2.99 8.67 -9.62
C ILE A 261 1.84 9.37 -8.91
N ALA A 262 1.25 8.74 -7.90
CA ALA A 262 0.16 9.32 -7.12
C ALA A 262 0.59 10.62 -6.42
N ARG A 263 1.74 10.63 -5.76
CA ARG A 263 2.31 11.80 -5.08
C ARG A 263 2.68 12.91 -6.07
N GLY A 264 3.30 12.53 -7.18
CA GLY A 264 3.67 13.47 -8.23
C GLY A 264 2.44 14.14 -8.86
N SER A 265 1.42 13.34 -9.19
CA SER A 265 0.15 13.87 -9.71
C SER A 265 -0.52 14.83 -8.72
N ALA A 266 -0.60 14.47 -7.44
CA ALA A 266 -1.17 15.33 -6.40
C ALA A 266 -0.38 16.65 -6.24
N LEU A 267 0.95 16.58 -6.32
CA LEU A 267 1.83 17.74 -6.16
C LEU A 267 1.61 18.79 -7.27
N LEU A 268 1.30 18.35 -8.48
CA LEU A 268 0.96 19.27 -9.60
C LEU A 268 -0.35 20.05 -9.33
N PHE A 269 -1.25 19.53 -8.51
CA PHE A 269 -2.45 20.24 -8.05
C PHE A 269 -2.21 21.03 -6.75
N GLY A 270 -0.98 21.13 -6.28
CA GLY A 270 -0.64 21.81 -5.02
C GLY A 270 -0.90 20.97 -3.77
N LEU A 271 -1.23 19.68 -3.92
CA LEU A 271 -1.54 18.76 -2.82
C LEU A 271 -0.35 17.84 -2.51
N VAL A 272 0.01 17.75 -1.24
CA VAL A 272 1.10 16.90 -0.76
C VAL A 272 0.53 15.64 -0.12
N LEU A 273 0.81 14.48 -0.72
CA LEU A 273 0.50 13.18 -0.15
C LEU A 273 1.71 12.64 0.64
N PRO A 274 1.48 11.87 1.72
CA PRO A 274 2.56 11.32 2.54
C PRO A 274 3.41 10.30 1.78
N GLU A 275 4.64 10.10 2.26
CA GLU A 275 5.51 9.03 1.78
C GLU A 275 5.02 7.67 2.28
N ASN A 276 5.20 6.65 1.44
CA ASN A 276 4.82 5.28 1.78
C ASN A 276 6.01 4.33 1.87
N PHE A 277 7.17 4.74 1.35
CA PHE A 277 8.39 3.94 1.36
C PHE A 277 9.63 4.79 1.60
N ASN A 278 10.53 4.27 2.44
CA ASN A 278 11.84 4.87 2.70
C ASN A 278 12.94 3.80 2.73
N PHE A 279 13.34 3.31 1.54
CA PHE A 279 14.39 2.31 1.39
C PHE A 279 14.26 1.10 2.35
N PRO A 280 13.16 0.34 2.34
CA PRO A 280 12.84 -0.66 3.35
C PRO A 280 13.85 -1.81 3.41
N TYR A 281 14.48 -2.18 2.30
CA TYR A 281 15.47 -3.27 2.25
C TYR A 281 16.86 -2.91 2.82
N PHE A 282 17.03 -1.68 3.29
CA PHE A 282 18.21 -1.26 4.06
C PHE A 282 17.97 -1.26 5.57
N SER A 283 16.82 -1.76 6.02
CA SER A 283 16.50 -1.89 7.45
C SER A 283 17.35 -2.98 8.13
N THR A 284 17.81 -2.69 9.32
CA THR A 284 18.61 -3.60 10.17
C THR A 284 17.77 -4.30 11.24
N SER A 285 16.44 -4.12 11.22
CA SER A 285 15.51 -4.84 12.08
C SER A 285 14.13 -4.89 11.46
N ILE A 286 13.32 -5.87 11.85
CA ILE A 286 11.93 -5.97 11.39
C ILE A 286 11.08 -4.78 11.85
N SER A 287 11.38 -4.17 12.99
CA SER A 287 10.72 -2.96 13.45
C SER A 287 11.08 -1.76 12.57
N ASP A 288 12.34 -1.62 12.14
CA ASP A 288 12.78 -0.59 11.21
C ASP A 288 12.21 -0.82 9.80
N PHE A 289 12.11 -2.10 9.36
CA PHE A 289 11.44 -2.45 8.10
C PHE A 289 10.01 -1.91 8.05
N TRP A 290 9.18 -2.14 9.07
CA TRP A 290 7.80 -1.65 9.13
C TRP A 290 7.66 -0.14 9.30
N ARG A 291 8.73 0.57 9.68
CA ARG A 291 8.78 2.04 9.65
C ARG A 291 9.09 2.59 8.26
N ARG A 292 9.62 1.76 7.36
CA ARG A 292 10.06 2.13 6.01
C ARG A 292 9.22 1.53 4.90
N TRP A 293 8.50 0.45 5.19
CA TRP A 293 7.61 -0.26 4.28
C TRP A 293 6.17 0.12 4.56
N HIS A 294 5.42 0.52 3.50
CA HIS A 294 4.01 0.88 3.59
C HIS A 294 3.68 1.74 4.81
N ILE A 295 4.40 2.85 4.93
CA ILE A 295 4.45 3.71 6.13
C ILE A 295 3.04 4.12 6.57
N THR A 296 2.19 4.53 5.61
CA THR A 296 0.84 5.02 5.93
C THR A 296 -0.08 3.90 6.45
N LEU A 297 0.08 2.66 6.00
CA LEU A 297 -0.59 1.50 6.59
C LEU A 297 -0.07 1.21 7.99
N GLY A 298 1.26 1.21 8.18
CA GLY A 298 1.88 1.04 9.49
C GLY A 298 1.40 2.07 10.50
N ASP A 299 1.28 3.33 10.08
CA ASP A 299 0.74 4.41 10.91
C ASP A 299 -0.75 4.23 11.22
N TRP A 300 -1.55 3.76 10.24
CA TRP A 300 -2.94 3.43 10.46
C TRP A 300 -3.11 2.31 11.50
N LEU A 301 -2.40 1.18 11.31
CA LEU A 301 -2.42 0.04 12.24
C LEU A 301 -1.99 0.46 13.65
N ARG A 302 -0.97 1.32 13.76
CA ARG A 302 -0.47 1.83 15.05
C ARG A 302 -1.51 2.68 15.77
N HIS A 303 -2.14 3.63 15.08
CA HIS A 303 -3.03 4.61 15.71
C HIS A 303 -4.44 4.07 15.97
N TYR A 304 -4.93 3.15 15.13
CA TYR A 304 -6.32 2.69 15.20
C TYR A 304 -6.47 1.24 15.72
N LEU A 305 -5.38 0.47 15.81
CA LEU A 305 -5.38 -0.88 16.40
C LEU A 305 -4.41 -0.99 17.59
N TYR A 306 -3.12 -0.73 17.37
CA TYR A 306 -2.10 -1.00 18.39
C TYR A 306 -2.27 -0.15 19.65
N PHE A 307 -2.44 1.18 19.51
CA PHE A 307 -2.64 2.07 20.66
C PHE A 307 -3.94 1.80 21.42
N PRO A 308 -5.11 1.60 20.79
CA PRO A 308 -6.33 1.21 21.50
C PRO A 308 -6.20 -0.11 22.28
N LEU A 309 -5.42 -1.09 21.80
CA LEU A 309 -5.12 -2.34 22.53
C LEU A 309 -4.22 -2.12 23.78
N GLY A 310 -3.72 -0.90 23.98
CA GLY A 310 -2.84 -0.51 25.09
C GLY A 310 -1.38 -0.30 24.69
N GLY A 311 -1.03 -0.54 23.43
CA GLY A 311 0.32 -0.33 22.90
C GLY A 311 1.38 -1.11 23.69
N SER A 312 2.51 -0.43 24.00
CA SER A 312 3.62 -0.97 24.81
C SER A 312 3.59 -0.56 26.29
N ARG A 313 2.50 0.10 26.75
CA ARG A 313 2.43 0.67 28.12
C ARG A 313 1.99 -0.33 29.20
N ARG A 314 1.47 -1.47 28.82
CA ARG A 314 0.86 -2.46 29.74
C ARG A 314 1.71 -3.73 29.94
N GLY A 315 3.04 -3.57 29.93
CA GLY A 315 3.98 -4.68 30.15
C GLY A 315 4.36 -5.46 28.87
N LEU A 316 5.40 -6.29 28.99
CA LEU A 316 6.02 -6.97 27.86
C LEU A 316 5.10 -8.01 27.20
N ILE A 317 4.42 -8.84 28.01
CA ILE A 317 3.54 -9.91 27.50
C ILE A 317 2.40 -9.31 26.66
N ARG A 318 1.76 -8.24 27.15
CA ARG A 318 0.68 -7.58 26.42
C ARG A 318 1.19 -6.86 25.16
N THR A 319 2.40 -6.30 25.21
CA THR A 319 3.06 -5.74 24.02
C THR A 319 3.26 -6.81 22.94
N CYS A 320 3.78 -7.97 23.30
CA CYS A 320 3.96 -9.10 22.38
C CYS A 320 2.63 -9.57 21.79
N GLY A 321 1.60 -9.75 22.64
CA GLY A 321 0.25 -10.10 22.19
C GLY A 321 -0.35 -9.06 21.21
N ASN A 322 -0.19 -7.76 21.51
CA ASN A 322 -0.66 -6.70 20.61
C ASN A 322 0.04 -6.72 19.26
N LEU A 323 1.36 -6.99 19.21
CA LEU A 323 2.11 -7.09 17.95
C LEU A 323 1.61 -8.26 17.10
N LEU A 324 1.38 -9.44 17.73
CA LEU A 324 0.84 -10.61 17.05
C LEU A 324 -0.56 -10.32 16.48
N ILE A 325 -1.46 -9.75 17.29
CA ILE A 325 -2.83 -9.43 16.89
C ILE A 325 -2.83 -8.47 15.70
N VAL A 326 -2.04 -7.39 15.77
CA VAL A 326 -1.99 -6.37 14.70
C VAL A 326 -1.48 -6.98 13.40
N MET A 327 -0.44 -7.80 13.44
CA MET A 327 0.12 -8.43 12.24
C MET A 327 -0.79 -9.53 11.69
N LEU A 328 -1.46 -10.29 12.54
CA LEU A 328 -2.47 -11.25 12.13
C LEU A 328 -3.62 -10.56 11.39
N LEU A 329 -4.15 -9.46 11.95
CA LEU A 329 -5.20 -8.67 11.30
C LEU A 329 -4.73 -8.04 9.98
N ALA A 330 -3.45 -7.64 9.89
CA ALA A 330 -2.86 -7.19 8.63
C ALA A 330 -2.83 -8.32 7.59
N GLY A 331 -2.50 -9.55 7.99
CA GLY A 331 -2.56 -10.73 7.11
C GLY A 331 -3.98 -11.02 6.62
N ILE A 332 -4.95 -11.05 7.51
CA ILE A 332 -6.38 -11.24 7.18
C ILE A 332 -6.87 -10.14 6.24
N TRP A 333 -6.42 -8.91 6.43
CA TRP A 333 -6.76 -7.80 5.55
C TRP A 333 -6.23 -7.98 4.12
N HIS A 334 -5.09 -8.62 3.93
CA HIS A 334 -4.55 -8.89 2.58
C HIS A 334 -5.40 -9.87 1.77
N GLY A 335 -6.01 -10.89 2.39
CA GLY A 335 -6.88 -11.80 1.65
C GLY A 335 -7.37 -13.00 2.46
N SER A 336 -8.25 -13.80 1.83
CA SER A 336 -8.89 -14.97 2.46
C SER A 336 -8.02 -16.24 2.45
N ALA A 337 -6.92 -16.26 1.70
CA ALA A 337 -6.07 -17.43 1.61
C ALA A 337 -5.16 -17.57 2.83
N TRP A 338 -4.91 -18.81 3.25
CA TRP A 338 -4.13 -19.14 4.45
C TRP A 338 -2.69 -18.59 4.42
N GLY A 339 -2.08 -18.46 3.25
CA GLY A 339 -0.74 -17.89 3.11
C GLY A 339 -0.62 -16.48 3.68
N PHE A 340 -1.65 -15.64 3.55
CA PHE A 340 -1.66 -14.29 4.14
C PHE A 340 -1.70 -14.35 5.68
N ILE A 341 -2.41 -15.33 6.25
CA ILE A 341 -2.44 -15.55 7.70
C ILE A 341 -1.06 -15.98 8.20
N VAL A 342 -0.42 -16.93 7.50
CA VAL A 342 0.96 -17.39 7.81
C VAL A 342 1.93 -16.21 7.69
N TRP A 343 1.85 -15.41 6.62
CA TRP A 343 2.65 -14.21 6.44
C TRP A 343 2.48 -13.22 7.61
N GLY A 344 1.25 -12.94 8.01
CA GLY A 344 0.96 -12.04 9.14
C GLY A 344 1.52 -12.57 10.46
N LEU A 345 1.32 -13.85 10.77
CA LEU A 345 1.86 -14.49 11.97
C LEU A 345 3.40 -14.51 11.96
N PHE A 346 4.02 -14.80 10.82
CA PHE A 346 5.48 -14.82 10.69
C PHE A 346 6.10 -13.44 10.98
N HIS A 347 5.52 -12.37 10.43
CA HIS A 347 5.93 -11.00 10.75
C HIS A 347 5.63 -10.63 12.22
N GLY A 348 4.50 -11.06 12.76
CA GLY A 348 4.16 -10.85 14.16
C GLY A 348 5.14 -11.52 15.12
N ILE A 349 5.50 -12.78 14.86
CA ILE A 349 6.52 -13.52 15.61
C ILE A 349 7.88 -12.82 15.51
N ALA A 350 8.28 -12.41 14.32
CA ALA A 350 9.55 -11.69 14.12
C ALA A 350 9.61 -10.37 14.93
N LEU A 351 8.50 -9.61 14.99
CA LEU A 351 8.41 -8.41 15.83
C LEU A 351 8.49 -8.75 17.33
N VAL A 352 7.88 -9.85 17.76
CA VAL A 352 7.99 -10.33 19.16
C VAL A 352 9.43 -10.72 19.47
N VAL A 353 10.08 -11.52 18.62
CA VAL A 353 11.49 -11.91 18.80
C VAL A 353 12.37 -10.65 18.88
N HIS A 354 12.20 -9.72 17.96
CA HIS A 354 12.94 -8.44 17.99
C HIS A 354 12.69 -7.68 19.32
N ARG A 355 11.44 -7.63 19.81
CA ARG A 355 11.12 -6.98 21.08
C ARG A 355 11.80 -7.65 22.27
N LEU A 356 11.79 -8.99 22.30
CA LEU A 356 12.45 -9.77 23.35
C LEU A 356 13.98 -9.60 23.30
N THR A 357 14.56 -9.64 22.11
CA THR A 357 15.99 -9.39 21.90
C THR A 357 16.39 -7.99 22.39
N ALA A 358 15.58 -6.97 22.10
CA ALA A 358 15.85 -5.60 22.59
C ALA A 358 15.84 -5.55 24.14
N VAL A 359 14.83 -6.13 24.79
CA VAL A 359 14.77 -6.19 26.27
C VAL A 359 15.93 -6.98 26.86
N LEU A 360 16.38 -8.05 26.20
CA LEU A 360 17.54 -8.82 26.63
C LEU A 360 18.85 -8.03 26.45
N SER A 361 18.98 -7.31 25.34
CA SER A 361 20.14 -6.45 25.06
C SER A 361 20.27 -5.31 26.08
N ASP A 362 19.15 -4.76 26.55
CA ASP A 362 19.16 -3.74 27.61
C ASP A 362 19.68 -4.28 28.94
N ARG A 363 19.63 -5.61 29.17
CA ARG A 363 20.10 -6.29 30.37
C ARG A 363 21.52 -6.85 30.25
N LEU A 364 21.95 -7.20 29.03
CA LEU A 364 23.22 -7.86 28.75
C LEU A 364 24.13 -6.96 27.93
N THR A 365 25.10 -6.31 28.58
CA THR A 365 26.03 -5.37 27.95
C THR A 365 26.76 -5.97 26.73
N ILE A 366 27.16 -7.26 26.80
CA ILE A 366 27.84 -7.95 25.70
C ILE A 366 26.94 -8.00 24.45
N LEU A 367 25.66 -8.34 24.62
CA LEU A 367 24.70 -8.42 23.51
C LEU A 367 24.41 -7.04 22.93
N ASN A 368 24.31 -6.01 23.77
CA ASN A 368 24.15 -4.63 23.33
C ASN A 368 25.34 -4.14 22.51
N LEU A 369 26.56 -4.39 22.98
CA LEU A 369 27.80 -4.06 22.27
C LEU A 369 27.91 -4.83 20.94
N PHE A 370 27.48 -6.11 20.90
CA PHE A 370 27.47 -6.87 19.65
C PHE A 370 26.60 -6.21 18.59
N TRP A 371 25.35 -5.85 18.90
CA TRP A 371 24.44 -5.23 17.92
C TRP A 371 24.88 -3.82 17.49
N GLN A 372 25.75 -3.17 18.21
CA GLN A 372 26.27 -1.83 17.87
C GLN A 372 27.54 -1.86 17.02
N ASN A 373 28.26 -2.98 16.98
CA ASN A 373 29.46 -3.08 16.14
C ASN A 373 29.10 -3.38 14.66
N PRO A 374 30.01 -3.11 13.71
CA PRO A 374 29.74 -3.30 12.29
C PRO A 374 29.31 -4.73 11.92
N LEU A 375 29.90 -5.76 12.53
CA LEU A 375 29.54 -7.16 12.28
C LEU A 375 28.12 -7.44 12.74
N GLY A 376 27.76 -7.00 13.96
CA GLY A 376 26.40 -7.12 14.48
C GLY A 376 25.36 -6.41 13.61
N ILE A 377 25.68 -5.22 13.09
CA ILE A 377 24.81 -4.48 12.16
C ILE A 377 24.62 -5.26 10.87
N ILE A 378 25.68 -5.84 10.30
CA ILE A 378 25.58 -6.67 9.08
C ILE A 378 24.75 -7.92 9.36
N CYS A 379 24.98 -8.62 10.48
CA CYS A 379 24.18 -9.79 10.86
C CYS A 379 22.68 -9.42 11.04
N ALA A 380 22.40 -8.32 11.72
CA ALA A 380 21.03 -7.83 11.91
C ALA A 380 20.35 -7.50 10.58
N TRP A 381 21.07 -6.85 9.66
CA TRP A 381 20.58 -6.59 8.31
C TRP A 381 20.31 -7.89 7.54
N LEU A 382 21.25 -8.82 7.49
CA LEU A 382 21.09 -10.11 6.79
C LEU A 382 19.89 -10.90 7.34
N LEU A 383 19.79 -11.05 8.66
CA LEU A 383 18.67 -11.74 9.29
C LEU A 383 17.31 -11.09 8.93
N THR A 384 17.27 -9.75 8.94
CA THR A 384 16.07 -9.01 8.56
C THR A 384 15.71 -9.25 7.11
N GLN A 385 16.69 -9.18 6.17
CA GLN A 385 16.40 -9.38 4.75
C GLN A 385 16.01 -10.83 4.44
N ILE A 386 16.70 -11.83 5.00
CA ILE A 386 16.32 -13.25 4.85
C ILE A 386 14.89 -13.47 5.30
N MET A 387 14.53 -12.96 6.50
CA MET A 387 13.17 -13.07 7.03
C MET A 387 12.15 -12.40 6.10
N VAL A 388 12.40 -11.19 5.66
CA VAL A 388 11.48 -10.42 4.81
C VAL A 388 11.30 -11.09 3.44
N PHE A 389 12.39 -11.44 2.76
CA PHE A 389 12.30 -12.06 1.43
C PHE A 389 11.66 -13.45 1.49
N THR A 390 11.97 -14.26 2.51
CA THR A 390 11.29 -15.55 2.71
C THR A 390 9.78 -15.36 2.94
N SER A 391 9.38 -14.32 3.67
CA SER A 391 7.96 -14.04 3.92
C SER A 391 7.16 -13.74 2.66
N TRP A 392 7.81 -13.20 1.63
CA TRP A 392 7.17 -12.91 0.35
C TRP A 392 6.73 -14.16 -0.42
N ILE A 393 7.24 -15.35 -0.09
CA ILE A 393 6.79 -16.62 -0.68
C ILE A 393 5.30 -16.84 -0.38
N TRP A 394 4.88 -16.70 0.89
CA TRP A 394 3.48 -16.83 1.28
C TRP A 394 2.59 -15.70 0.75
N PHE A 395 3.18 -14.54 0.53
CA PHE A 395 2.46 -13.40 -0.03
C PHE A 395 2.19 -13.58 -1.53
N ARG A 396 3.18 -14.08 -2.29
CA ARG A 396 3.06 -14.36 -3.72
C ARG A 396 2.24 -15.61 -4.01
N LEU A 397 2.42 -16.65 -3.19
CA LEU A 397 1.78 -17.95 -3.30
C LEU A 397 0.92 -18.20 -2.05
N PRO A 398 -0.25 -17.54 -1.97
CA PRO A 398 -1.07 -17.63 -0.75
C PRO A 398 -1.77 -18.98 -0.56
N ASN A 399 -1.75 -19.87 -1.58
CA ASN A 399 -2.09 -21.28 -1.43
C ASN A 399 -0.95 -22.00 -0.68
N LEU A 400 -1.27 -22.64 0.47
CA LEU A 400 -0.25 -23.31 1.27
C LEU A 400 0.41 -24.50 0.58
N ARG A 401 -0.27 -25.18 -0.33
CA ARG A 401 0.32 -26.26 -1.12
C ARG A 401 1.48 -25.74 -1.97
N ASP A 402 1.25 -24.63 -2.69
CA ASP A 402 2.25 -24.05 -3.59
C ASP A 402 3.41 -23.44 -2.80
N SER A 403 3.13 -22.69 -1.76
CA SER A 403 4.19 -22.12 -0.90
C SER A 403 4.99 -23.18 -0.16
N SER A 404 4.35 -24.29 0.29
CA SER A 404 5.05 -25.43 0.90
C SER A 404 5.97 -26.11 -0.09
N LEU A 405 5.54 -26.28 -1.34
CA LEU A 405 6.35 -26.86 -2.39
C LEU A 405 7.62 -26.01 -2.66
N VAL A 406 7.46 -24.68 -2.73
CA VAL A 406 8.62 -23.78 -2.84
C VAL A 406 9.56 -23.98 -1.65
N MET A 407 9.05 -23.96 -0.42
CA MET A 407 9.87 -24.12 0.79
C MET A 407 10.65 -25.45 0.81
N GLN A 408 10.08 -26.53 0.28
CA GLN A 408 10.73 -27.83 0.15
C GLN A 408 11.82 -27.82 -0.92
N HIS A 409 11.59 -27.14 -2.04
CA HIS A 409 12.51 -27.10 -3.17
C HIS A 409 13.61 -26.01 -3.06
N LEU A 410 13.59 -25.15 -2.03
CA LEU A 410 14.63 -24.14 -1.85
C LEU A 410 16.04 -24.70 -1.63
N TRP A 411 16.17 -25.98 -1.30
CA TRP A 411 17.44 -26.60 -0.96
C TRP A 411 17.66 -27.92 -1.71
N GLY A 412 18.74 -27.95 -2.52
CA GLY A 412 19.23 -29.18 -3.15
C GLY A 412 18.33 -29.78 -4.27
N TYR A 413 17.33 -29.04 -4.74
CA TYR A 413 16.44 -29.50 -5.80
C TYR A 413 16.99 -29.04 -7.17
N PRO A 414 17.31 -29.97 -8.11
CA PRO A 414 17.82 -29.62 -9.43
C PRO A 414 16.69 -29.06 -10.32
N ALA A 415 17.05 -28.15 -11.22
CA ALA A 415 16.13 -27.70 -12.26
C ALA A 415 15.92 -28.79 -13.32
N ASP A 416 14.70 -28.87 -13.84
CA ASP A 416 14.38 -29.65 -15.02
C ASP A 416 14.98 -28.97 -16.25
N GLN A 417 15.61 -29.77 -17.15
CA GLN A 417 16.22 -29.26 -18.37
C GLN A 417 15.20 -28.54 -19.27
N GLN A 418 13.97 -29.04 -19.37
CA GLN A 418 12.89 -28.35 -20.11
C GLN A 418 12.52 -27.00 -19.50
N PHE A 419 12.63 -26.86 -18.18
CA PHE A 419 12.39 -25.57 -17.50
C PHE A 419 13.46 -24.57 -17.93
N VAL A 420 14.74 -24.97 -17.92
CA VAL A 420 15.85 -24.09 -18.29
C VAL A 420 15.69 -23.63 -19.74
N GLU A 421 15.38 -24.56 -20.66
CA GLU A 421 15.19 -24.26 -22.09
C GLU A 421 14.00 -23.32 -22.30
N LYS A 422 12.81 -23.65 -21.79
CA LYS A 422 11.58 -22.88 -22.03
C LYS A 422 11.56 -21.53 -21.34
N VAL A 423 12.03 -21.45 -20.10
CA VAL A 423 11.98 -20.20 -19.33
C VAL A 423 13.14 -19.28 -19.71
N TYR A 424 14.36 -19.77 -19.67
CA TYR A 424 15.51 -18.90 -19.93
C TYR A 424 15.78 -18.67 -21.40
N ALA A 425 15.88 -19.74 -22.21
CA ALA A 425 16.28 -19.61 -23.63
C ALA A 425 15.11 -19.09 -24.50
N GLU A 426 13.92 -19.73 -24.42
CA GLU A 426 12.82 -19.37 -25.31
C GLU A 426 12.05 -18.12 -24.84
N ALA A 427 11.59 -18.09 -23.58
CA ALA A 427 10.71 -17.05 -23.13
C ALA A 427 11.45 -15.75 -22.77
N LEU A 428 12.62 -15.84 -22.12
CA LEU A 428 13.38 -14.67 -21.65
C LEU A 428 14.54 -14.30 -22.58
N ASN A 429 14.89 -15.15 -23.52
CA ASN A 429 16.09 -15.01 -24.35
C ASN A 429 17.34 -14.64 -23.51
N SER A 430 17.55 -15.36 -22.41
CA SER A 430 18.48 -15.02 -21.34
C SER A 430 19.06 -16.28 -20.71
N THR A 431 19.96 -16.11 -19.77
CA THR A 431 20.51 -17.17 -18.94
C THR A 431 20.27 -16.89 -17.45
N GLN A 432 20.36 -17.92 -16.61
CA GLN A 432 20.25 -17.78 -15.16
C GLN A 432 21.27 -16.76 -14.61
N TYR A 433 22.50 -16.74 -15.15
CA TYR A 433 23.52 -15.77 -14.76
C TYR A 433 23.16 -14.33 -15.13
N GLN A 434 22.53 -14.12 -16.30
CA GLN A 434 22.09 -12.78 -16.71
C GLN A 434 20.98 -12.26 -15.81
N ILE A 435 20.04 -13.12 -15.38
CA ILE A 435 19.04 -12.76 -14.39
C ILE A 435 19.71 -12.38 -13.05
N PHE A 436 20.69 -13.17 -12.60
CA PHE A 436 21.45 -12.84 -11.40
C PHE A 436 22.12 -11.46 -11.50
N TYR A 437 22.82 -11.17 -12.62
CA TYR A 437 23.46 -9.87 -12.84
C TYR A 437 22.45 -8.72 -12.94
N LEU A 438 21.28 -8.95 -13.52
CA LEU A 438 20.20 -7.98 -13.56
C LEU A 438 19.74 -7.63 -12.13
N LEU A 439 19.47 -8.64 -11.30
CA LEU A 439 19.06 -8.43 -9.90
C LEU A 439 20.14 -7.72 -9.07
N ALA A 440 21.41 -8.11 -9.28
CA ALA A 440 22.55 -7.45 -8.65
C ALA A 440 22.68 -5.97 -9.08
N SER A 441 22.47 -5.68 -10.37
CA SER A 441 22.50 -4.32 -10.91
C SER A 441 21.39 -3.45 -10.35
N ILE A 442 20.16 -3.98 -10.25
CA ILE A 442 19.03 -3.27 -9.62
C ILE A 442 19.35 -2.99 -8.15
N THR A 443 19.89 -3.97 -7.43
CA THR A 443 20.27 -3.81 -6.02
C THR A 443 21.38 -2.76 -5.85
N LEU A 444 22.36 -2.74 -6.75
CA LEU A 444 23.42 -1.73 -6.77
C LEU A 444 22.83 -0.32 -7.01
N LEU A 445 21.95 -0.17 -8.00
CA LEU A 445 21.27 1.11 -8.27
C LEU A 445 20.46 1.58 -7.06
N MET A 446 19.78 0.68 -6.36
CA MET A 446 19.06 0.99 -5.12
C MET A 446 20.03 1.42 -4.01
N THR A 447 21.21 0.77 -3.90
CA THR A 447 22.25 1.11 -2.92
C THR A 447 22.84 2.50 -3.20
N VAL A 448 23.13 2.81 -4.46
CA VAL A 448 23.57 4.14 -4.89
C VAL A 448 22.50 5.18 -4.54
N SER A 449 21.24 4.93 -4.91
CA SER A 449 20.12 5.82 -4.61
C SER A 449 19.95 6.03 -3.09
N TYR A 450 20.11 4.97 -2.28
CA TYR A 450 20.07 5.07 -0.82
C TYR A 450 21.22 5.93 -0.29
N SER A 451 22.43 5.76 -0.82
CA SER A 451 23.60 6.55 -0.40
C SER A 451 23.42 8.03 -0.72
N PHE A 452 22.96 8.37 -1.94
CA PHE A 452 22.73 9.75 -2.34
C PHE A 452 21.57 10.40 -1.59
N LYS A 453 20.40 9.83 -1.67
CA LYS A 453 19.18 10.46 -1.13
C LYS A 453 18.97 10.15 0.35
N GLY A 454 19.19 8.90 0.77
CA GLY A 454 18.90 8.45 2.12
C GLY A 454 19.99 8.88 3.13
N ARG A 455 21.26 8.83 2.75
CA ARG A 455 22.39 9.07 3.64
C ARG A 455 22.99 10.46 3.48
N MET A 456 23.25 10.90 2.24
CA MET A 456 23.85 12.21 1.96
C MET A 456 22.80 13.32 1.80
N LYS A 457 21.50 12.98 1.71
CA LYS A 457 20.38 13.91 1.50
C LYS A 457 20.56 14.80 0.27
N LEU A 458 21.27 14.30 -0.74
CA LEU A 458 21.41 14.98 -2.03
C LEU A 458 20.16 14.76 -2.89
N ASP A 459 19.73 15.82 -3.55
CA ASP A 459 18.61 15.77 -4.51
C ASP A 459 18.99 16.54 -5.79
N PHE A 460 18.38 16.17 -6.90
CA PHE A 460 18.58 16.87 -8.16
C PHE A 460 17.95 18.27 -8.11
N SER A 461 18.62 19.26 -8.69
CA SER A 461 18.05 20.59 -8.88
C SER A 461 16.87 20.52 -9.86
N TRP A 462 15.95 21.49 -9.81
CA TRP A 462 14.78 21.50 -10.68
C TRP A 462 15.11 21.49 -12.19
N PRO A 463 16.18 22.18 -12.71
CA PRO A 463 16.52 22.09 -14.12
C PRO A 463 16.94 20.67 -14.53
N MET A 464 17.72 19.98 -13.68
CA MET A 464 18.14 18.60 -13.94
C MET A 464 16.93 17.65 -13.97
N LYS A 465 15.98 17.81 -13.03
CA LYS A 465 14.73 17.03 -13.02
C LYS A 465 13.96 17.21 -14.34
N ILE A 466 13.80 18.44 -14.81
CA ILE A 466 13.08 18.73 -16.08
C ILE A 466 13.77 18.08 -17.28
N VAL A 467 15.09 18.08 -17.35
CA VAL A 467 15.84 17.43 -18.44
C VAL A 467 15.72 15.90 -18.36
N LEU A 468 15.75 15.34 -17.17
CA LEU A 468 15.67 13.87 -16.96
C LEU A 468 14.26 13.30 -17.22
N VAL A 469 13.20 14.07 -17.01
CA VAL A 469 11.81 13.59 -17.18
C VAL A 469 11.54 13.02 -18.57
N PRO A 470 11.78 13.71 -19.69
CA PRO A 470 11.54 13.15 -21.02
C PRO A 470 12.45 11.94 -21.31
N LEU A 471 13.69 11.92 -20.81
CA LEU A 471 14.59 10.78 -20.95
C LEU A 471 14.04 9.53 -20.21
N CYS A 472 13.47 9.70 -19.03
CA CYS A 472 12.81 8.62 -18.31
C CYS A 472 11.60 8.07 -19.09
N PHE A 473 10.74 8.93 -19.65
CA PHE A 473 9.60 8.47 -20.43
C PHE A 473 10.02 7.80 -21.75
N TYR A 474 11.06 8.30 -22.39
CA TYR A 474 11.64 7.65 -23.57
C TYR A 474 12.21 6.26 -23.23
N ALA A 475 12.93 6.14 -22.11
CA ALA A 475 13.42 4.86 -21.64
C ALA A 475 12.27 3.89 -21.29
N VAL A 476 11.18 4.35 -20.68
CA VAL A 476 9.99 3.54 -20.44
C VAL A 476 9.37 3.07 -21.75
N TRP A 477 9.22 3.97 -22.74
CA TRP A 477 8.68 3.59 -24.05
C TRP A 477 9.51 2.53 -24.75
N LEU A 478 10.84 2.59 -24.60
CA LEU A 478 11.76 1.65 -25.26
C LEU A 478 11.88 0.31 -24.53
N LEU A 479 11.91 0.32 -23.18
CA LEU A 479 12.33 -0.83 -22.35
C LEU A 479 11.18 -1.51 -21.60
N ALA A 480 9.99 -0.90 -21.54
CA ALA A 480 8.84 -1.54 -20.91
C ALA A 480 8.30 -2.68 -21.79
N PRO A 481 7.92 -3.81 -21.21
CA PRO A 481 7.34 -4.91 -21.96
C PRO A 481 5.99 -4.51 -22.57
N GLN A 482 5.68 -5.09 -23.72
CA GLN A 482 4.37 -4.89 -24.34
C GLN A 482 3.27 -5.49 -23.45
N GLY A 483 2.25 -4.68 -23.15
CA GLY A 483 1.16 -5.13 -22.28
C GLY A 483 1.48 -5.04 -20.79
N SER A 484 1.74 -3.81 -20.28
CA SER A 484 2.05 -3.59 -18.85
C SER A 484 1.18 -4.43 -17.92
N LEU A 485 1.81 -5.13 -16.97
CA LEU A 485 1.14 -5.91 -15.94
C LEU A 485 0.26 -5.01 -15.06
N PRO A 486 -0.88 -5.50 -14.53
CA PRO A 486 -1.63 -4.76 -13.53
C PRO A 486 -0.74 -4.46 -12.31
N TYR A 487 -1.06 -3.43 -11.56
CA TYR A 487 -0.38 -3.21 -10.29
C TYR A 487 -0.74 -4.34 -9.32
N ILE A 488 0.25 -4.89 -8.62
CA ILE A 488 0.06 -6.02 -7.69
C ILE A 488 -1.02 -5.70 -6.64
N TYR A 489 -1.05 -4.46 -6.14
CA TYR A 489 -2.05 -4.02 -5.15
C TYR A 489 -3.45 -3.73 -5.71
N PHE A 490 -3.69 -3.90 -7.00
CA PHE A 490 -5.06 -3.80 -7.54
C PHE A 490 -5.88 -5.09 -7.32
N ASP A 491 -5.20 -6.20 -7.06
CA ASP A 491 -5.81 -7.51 -6.82
C ASP A 491 -6.16 -7.75 -5.34
N PHE A 492 -5.82 -6.80 -4.45
CA PHE A 492 -6.05 -6.90 -3.00
C PHE A 492 -7.26 -6.11 -2.47
#